data_b394192aee2f3c2c15c2e8b582aae7bf
#
_entry.id   b394192aee2f3c2c15c2e8b582aae7bf
#
_cell.length_a   1.000
_cell.length_b   1.000
_cell.length_c   1.000
_cell.angle_alpha   90.00
_cell.angle_beta   90.00
_cell.angle_gamma   90.00
#
_symmetry.space_group_name_H-M   'P 1'
#
loop_
_entity.id
_entity.type
_entity.pdbx_description
1 polymer ?
#
loop_
_entity_poly.entity_id
_entity_poly.type
_entity_poly.pdbx_seq_one_letter_code
_entity_poly.pdbx_strand_id
1 'polypeptide(L)' 'MLSKSECRSYLNDVKQYLNLTTFCNELGIARPHLTMFLKDYHYGHYLNVEKANLLVESIKSKF' A
#
# COMPACT_ATOMS: atom_id res chain seq x y z
N MET A 1 -14.71 -2.00 -0.44
CA MET A 1 -13.40 -1.49 -0.90
C MET A 1 -13.01 -0.27 -0.07
N LEU A 2 -11.76 -0.23 0.37
CA LEU A 2 -11.27 0.89 1.15
C LEU A 2 -10.94 2.09 0.27
N SER A 3 -11.06 3.29 0.82
CA SER A 3 -10.62 4.50 0.13
C SER A 3 -9.09 4.58 0.15
N LYS A 4 -8.53 5.48 -0.66
CA LYS A 4 -7.07 5.67 -0.67
C LYS A 4 -6.56 6.09 0.72
N SER A 5 -7.29 6.94 1.43
CA SER A 5 -6.93 7.37 2.79
C SER A 5 -6.91 6.19 3.75
N GLU A 6 -7.91 5.34 3.67
CA GLU A 6 -7.98 4.16 4.52
C GLU A 6 -6.84 3.18 4.23
N CYS A 7 -6.55 2.97 2.95
CA CYS A 7 -5.42 2.12 2.56
C CYS A 7 -4.11 2.70 3.05
N ARG A 8 -3.92 4.02 2.90
CA ARG A 8 -2.71 4.68 3.36
C ARG A 8 -2.53 4.51 4.86
N SER A 9 -3.60 4.71 5.62
CA SER A 9 -3.56 4.57 7.07
C SER A 9 -3.19 3.16 7.48
N TYR A 10 -3.83 2.16 6.87
CA TYR A 10 -3.55 0.77 7.15
C TYR A 10 -2.09 0.41 6.82
N LEU A 11 -1.62 0.82 5.65
CA LEU A 11 -0.26 0.50 5.21
C LEU A 11 0.80 1.19 6.05
N ASN A 12 0.54 2.43 6.48
CA ASN A 12 1.45 3.13 7.37
C ASN A 12 1.56 2.44 8.73
N ASP A 13 0.47 1.81 9.15
CA ASP A 13 0.43 1.10 10.41
C ASP A 13 1.24 -0.20 10.33
N VAL A 14 0.98 -1.01 9.29
CA VAL A 14 1.61 -2.32 9.17
C VAL A 14 3.06 -2.26 8.70
N LYS A 15 3.48 -1.19 8.02
CA LYS A 15 4.87 -1.10 7.54
C LYS A 15 5.89 -1.11 8.68
N GLN A 16 5.43 -0.80 9.89
CA GLN A 16 6.28 -0.84 11.08
C GLN A 16 6.62 -2.28 11.46
N TYR A 17 5.80 -3.23 11.04
CA TYR A 17 5.93 -4.63 11.44
C TYR A 17 6.25 -5.55 10.27
N LEU A 18 5.99 -5.11 9.04
CA LEU A 18 6.13 -5.93 7.84
C LEU A 18 7.06 -5.29 6.83
N ASN A 19 7.79 -6.13 6.11
CA ASN A 19 8.53 -5.69 4.93
C ASN A 19 7.57 -5.75 3.73
N LEU A 20 7.16 -4.59 3.25
CA LEU A 20 6.21 -4.49 2.14
C LEU A 20 6.83 -4.75 0.77
N THR A 21 8.14 -4.88 0.70
CA THR A 21 8.84 -5.08 -0.58
C THR A 21 8.36 -6.34 -1.30
N THR A 22 8.21 -7.43 -0.57
CA THR A 22 7.74 -8.70 -1.16
C THR A 22 6.35 -8.54 -1.77
N PHE A 23 5.45 -7.88 -1.05
CA PHE A 23 4.08 -7.65 -1.53
C PHE A 23 4.07 -6.76 -2.77
N CYS A 24 4.89 -5.73 -2.77
CA CYS A 24 5.02 -4.84 -3.93
C CYS A 24 5.53 -5.59 -5.14
N ASN A 25 6.52 -6.45 -4.96
CA ASN A 25 7.07 -7.25 -6.07
C ASN A 25 6.02 -8.19 -6.65
N GLU A 26 5.23 -8.83 -5.80
CA GLU A 26 4.18 -9.75 -6.25
C GLU A 26 3.10 -9.03 -7.05
N LEU A 27 2.77 -7.79 -6.69
CA LEU A 27 1.71 -7.03 -7.33
C LEU A 27 2.20 -6.10 -8.44
N GLY A 28 3.50 -6.06 -8.68
CA GLY A 28 4.07 -5.19 -9.69
C GLY A 28 4.04 -3.72 -9.32
N ILE A 29 4.06 -3.42 -8.03
CA ILE A 29 4.08 -2.05 -7.52
C ILE A 29 5.52 -1.62 -7.30
N ALA A 30 5.91 -0.47 -7.88
CA ALA A 30 7.25 0.07 -7.66
C ALA A 30 7.38 0.54 -6.21
N ARG A 31 8.42 0.07 -5.51
CA ARG A 31 8.63 0.41 -4.10
C ARG A 31 8.71 1.93 -3.86
N PRO A 32 9.42 2.70 -4.70
CA PRO A 32 9.42 4.16 -4.55
C PRO A 32 8.04 4.79 -4.66
N HIS A 33 7.19 4.26 -5.54
CA HIS A 33 5.83 4.75 -5.69
C HIS A 33 5.01 4.53 -4.42
N LEU A 34 5.16 3.35 -3.81
CA LEU A 34 4.48 3.07 -2.55
C LEU A 34 4.96 4.01 -1.46
N THR A 35 6.27 4.22 -1.37
CA THR A 35 6.85 5.12 -0.38
C THR A 35 6.27 6.52 -0.50
N MET A 36 6.18 7.04 -1.73
CA MET A 36 5.59 8.36 -1.97
C MET A 36 4.11 8.40 -1.61
N PHE A 37 3.36 7.37 -2.01
CA PHE A 37 1.93 7.27 -1.70
C PHE A 37 1.70 7.33 -0.18
N LEU A 38 2.53 6.68 0.61
CA LEU A 38 2.38 6.63 2.05
C LEU A 38 2.81 7.90 2.75
N LYS A 39 3.57 8.74 2.07
CA LYS A 39 4.15 9.94 2.66
C LYS A 39 3.11 11.04 2.91
N ASP A 40 2.25 11.29 1.92
CA ASP A 40 1.26 12.35 2.00
C ASP A 40 0.12 12.06 1.03
N TYR A 41 -1.06 12.60 1.34
CA TYR A 41 -2.21 12.48 0.43
C TYR A 41 -1.97 13.18 -0.92
N HIS A 42 -1.07 14.15 -0.97
CA HIS A 42 -0.69 14.82 -2.23
C HIS A 42 -0.11 13.85 -3.24
N TYR A 43 0.44 12.74 -2.77
CA TYR A 43 1.06 11.73 -3.63
C TYR A 43 0.14 10.53 -3.89
N GLY A 44 -1.15 10.69 -3.64
CA GLY A 44 -2.11 9.62 -3.86
C GLY A 44 -2.18 9.11 -5.29
N HIS A 45 -1.76 9.94 -6.27
CA HIS A 45 -1.75 9.54 -7.68
C HIS A 45 -0.69 8.49 -8.01
N TYR A 46 0.27 8.25 -7.13
CA TYR A 46 1.30 7.23 -7.34
C TYR A 46 0.76 5.81 -7.23
N LEU A 47 -0.40 5.65 -6.60
CA LEU A 47 -1.00 4.34 -6.42
C LEU A 47 -2.52 4.49 -6.52
N ASN A 48 -3.15 3.79 -7.46
CA ASN A 48 -4.61 3.88 -7.59
C ASN A 48 -5.31 3.06 -6.50
N VAL A 49 -6.61 3.29 -6.35
CA VAL A 49 -7.38 2.66 -5.27
C VAL A 49 -7.44 1.14 -5.43
N GLU A 50 -7.47 0.64 -6.66
CA GLU A 50 -7.51 -0.79 -6.91
C GLU A 50 -6.22 -1.47 -6.46
N LYS A 51 -5.08 -0.93 -6.82
CA LYS A 51 -3.79 -1.48 -6.42
C LYS A 51 -3.58 -1.36 -4.92
N ALA A 52 -4.01 -0.25 -4.32
CA ALA A 52 -3.92 -0.07 -2.88
C ALA A 52 -4.73 -1.14 -2.15
N ASN A 53 -5.95 -1.43 -2.64
CA ASN A 53 -6.79 -2.47 -2.05
C ASN A 53 -6.20 -3.86 -2.26
N LEU A 54 -5.63 -4.13 -3.44
CA LEU A 54 -4.96 -5.41 -3.68
C LEU A 54 -3.81 -5.63 -2.69
N LEU A 55 -3.04 -4.59 -2.43
CA LEU A 55 -1.94 -4.67 -1.48
C LEU A 55 -2.45 -4.95 -0.07
N VAL A 56 -3.49 -4.22 0.36
CA VAL A 56 -4.08 -4.42 1.68
C VAL A 56 -4.63 -5.84 1.82
N GLU A 57 -5.35 -6.32 0.80
CA GLU A 57 -5.93 -7.67 0.83
C GLU A 57 -4.86 -8.75 0.84
N SER A 58 -3.78 -8.56 0.09
CA SER A 58 -2.65 -9.51 0.10
C SER A 58 -2.04 -9.62 1.49
N ILE A 59 -1.89 -8.49 2.17
CA ILE A 59 -1.35 -8.49 3.53
C ILE A 59 -2.32 -9.20 4.47
N LYS A 60 -3.60 -8.87 4.40
CA LYS A 60 -4.62 -9.47 5.27
C LYS A 60 -4.75 -10.97 5.07
N SER A 61 -4.57 -11.46 3.84
CA SER A 61 -4.70 -12.89 3.57
C SER A 61 -3.54 -13.71 4.13
N LYS A 62 -2.44 -13.07 4.48
CA LYS A 62 -1.28 -13.76 5.08
C LYS A 62 -1.29 -13.70 6.61
N PHE A 63 -2.15 -12.92 7.16
CA PHE A 63 -2.31 -12.73 8.60
C PHE A 63 -3.78 -12.78 8.98
#